data_f7fd5e773d2784d2867b62c15a53924f
#
_entry.id   f7fd5e773d2784d2867b62c15a53924f
#
_cell.length_a   1.000
_cell.length_b   1.000
_cell.length_c   1.000
_cell.angle_alpha   90.00
_cell.angle_beta   90.00
_cell.angle_gamma   90.00
#
_symmetry.space_group_name_H-M   'P 1'
#
loop_
_entity.id
_entity.type
_entity.pdbx_description
1 polymer ?
#
loop_
_entity_poly.entity_id
_entity_poly.type
_entity_poly.pdbx_seq_one_letter_code
_entity_poly.pdbx_strand_id
1 'polypeptide(L)'
;MGDIFYNKTVTVFNQYMEDGPTGGERWQATVLNNVRLIETQGANISKTGISGADSASLYIRTNTLEKEYKEPKEWSRLEDKTDSFTLAKDTDFFVHGDVAAEYTGQEDFFNYMKENFDGVYKITTVDRYDLIPHLEVGGK
;
A
#
# COMPACT_ATOMS: atom_id res chain seq x y z
N MET A 1 17.30 -17.08 4.78
CA MET A 1 17.39 -16.98 3.36
C MET A 1 16.08 -16.51 2.76
N GLY A 2 16.13 -15.52 1.95
CA GLY A 2 14.92 -15.00 1.33
C GLY A 2 14.41 -15.91 0.22
N ASP A 3 13.13 -15.82 -0.04
CA ASP A 3 12.51 -16.51 -1.11
C ASP A 3 12.80 -15.76 -2.39
N ILE A 4 13.11 -16.42 -3.46
CA ILE A 4 13.41 -15.76 -4.72
C ILE A 4 12.18 -15.05 -5.30
N PHE A 5 10.98 -15.40 -4.84
CA PHE A 5 9.77 -14.75 -5.31
C PHE A 5 9.29 -13.67 -4.35
N TYR A 6 9.65 -13.76 -3.07
CA TYR A 6 9.24 -12.80 -2.05
C TYR A 6 10.49 -12.05 -1.56
N ASN A 7 11.02 -11.23 -2.43
CA ASN A 7 12.27 -10.53 -2.16
C ASN A 7 12.21 -9.03 -2.35
N LYS A 8 11.01 -8.49 -2.41
CA LYS A 8 10.82 -7.06 -2.61
C LYS A 8 10.41 -6.37 -1.31
N THR A 9 10.52 -5.07 -1.30
CA THR A 9 10.10 -4.22 -0.19
C THR A 9 9.13 -3.19 -0.72
N VAL A 10 8.07 -2.94 0.02
CA VAL A 10 7.13 -1.85 -0.28
C VAL A 10 6.85 -1.07 0.99
N THR A 11 6.38 0.15 0.84
CA THR A 11 5.89 0.96 1.96
C THR A 11 4.40 1.16 1.75
N VAL A 12 3.60 0.76 2.73
CA VAL A 12 2.15 0.92 2.69
C VAL A 12 1.79 2.19 3.45
N PHE A 13 0.96 3.02 2.84
CA PHE A 13 0.49 4.25 3.46
C PHE A 13 -1.00 4.11 3.76
N ASN A 14 -1.33 4.18 5.04
CA ASN A 14 -2.71 4.06 5.51
C ASN A 14 -3.22 5.38 6.04
N GLN A 15 -4.39 5.80 5.54
CA GLN A 15 -5.03 7.02 5.99
C GLN A 15 -5.87 6.73 7.22
N TYR A 16 -5.86 7.63 8.18
CA TYR A 16 -6.77 7.58 9.32
C TYR A 16 -7.12 8.99 9.76
N MET A 17 -8.19 9.12 10.54
CA MET A 17 -8.60 10.40 11.05
C MET A 17 -8.29 10.47 12.53
N GLU A 18 -7.65 11.55 12.93
CA GLU A 18 -7.33 11.76 14.31
C GLU A 18 -8.34 12.74 14.90
N ASP A 19 -8.85 12.45 16.09
CA ASP A 19 -9.85 13.29 16.74
C ASP A 19 -9.22 14.46 17.46
N GLY A 20 -10.01 15.42 17.84
CA GLY A 20 -9.62 16.53 18.66
C GLY A 20 -9.37 17.82 17.88
N PRO A 21 -9.07 18.93 18.58
CA PRO A 21 -8.93 20.26 17.97
C PRO A 21 -7.80 20.35 16.95
N THR A 22 -6.76 19.51 17.14
CA THR A 22 -5.66 19.48 16.21
C THR A 22 -5.70 18.22 15.35
N GLY A 23 -6.85 17.55 15.33
CA GLY A 23 -7.01 16.32 14.59
C GLY A 23 -7.16 16.54 13.09
N GLY A 24 -7.63 15.55 12.42
CA GLY A 24 -7.83 15.58 10.97
C GLY A 24 -7.15 14.41 10.30
N GLU A 25 -6.90 14.54 9.02
CA GLU A 25 -6.29 13.48 8.23
C GLU A 25 -4.86 13.20 8.65
N ARG A 26 -4.53 11.94 8.78
CA ARG A 26 -3.18 11.48 9.07
C ARG A 26 -2.86 10.28 8.19
N TRP A 27 -1.59 10.02 8.00
CA TRP A 27 -1.15 8.86 7.22
C TRP A 27 -0.06 8.13 7.99
N GLN A 28 -0.18 6.81 8.05
CA GLN A 28 0.83 5.97 8.67
C GLN A 28 1.56 5.18 7.59
N ALA A 29 2.88 5.20 7.62
CA ALA A 29 3.70 4.43 6.70
C ALA A 29 4.18 3.17 7.39
N THR A 30 4.06 2.03 6.71
CA THR A 30 4.54 0.75 7.22
C THR A 30 5.40 0.10 6.13
N VAL A 31 6.63 -0.24 6.45
CA VAL A 31 7.53 -0.90 5.51
C VAL A 31 7.32 -2.40 5.61
N LEU A 32 7.05 -3.04 4.50
CA LEU A 32 6.91 -4.49 4.43
C LEU A 32 8.04 -5.06 3.60
N ASN A 33 8.83 -5.89 4.22
CA ASN A 33 9.94 -6.57 3.54
C ASN A 33 9.50 -7.98 3.14
N ASN A 34 10.20 -8.56 2.22
CA ASN A 34 9.94 -9.93 1.76
C ASN A 34 8.52 -10.14 1.24
N VAL A 35 8.12 -9.23 0.38
CA VAL A 35 6.85 -9.33 -0.35
C VAL A 35 7.15 -9.65 -1.81
N ARG A 36 6.14 -10.07 -2.55
CA ARG A 36 6.26 -10.26 -3.99
C ARG A 36 5.54 -9.13 -4.68
N LEU A 37 6.25 -8.38 -5.48
CA LEU A 37 5.68 -7.26 -6.22
C LEU A 37 5.89 -7.46 -7.71
N ILE A 38 4.81 -7.45 -8.46
CA ILE A 38 4.85 -7.54 -9.91
C ILE A 38 4.29 -6.24 -10.46
N GLU A 39 5.13 -5.48 -11.13
CA GLU A 39 4.73 -4.21 -11.69
C GLU A 39 4.57 -4.33 -13.20
N THR A 40 3.45 -3.86 -13.72
CA THR A 40 3.20 -3.84 -15.15
C THR A 40 3.17 -2.39 -15.59
N GLN A 41 4.12 -2.02 -16.43
CA GLN A 41 4.18 -0.70 -16.95
C GLN A 41 3.21 -0.65 -18.11
N GLY A 42 2.34 0.30 -18.10
CA GLY A 42 1.40 0.44 -19.17
C GLY A 42 1.97 1.08 -20.39
N ALA A 43 3.11 0.69 -20.77
CA ALA A 43 3.77 1.23 -21.86
C ALA A 43 3.25 0.87 -23.14
N ASN A 44 2.21 0.18 -23.27
CA ASN A 44 1.82 -0.23 -24.42
C ASN A 44 1.33 0.71 -25.25
N ILE A 45 1.84 0.84 -26.28
CA ILE A 45 1.55 1.75 -27.19
C ILE A 45 0.50 1.34 -28.01
N SER A 46 -0.63 1.66 -27.74
CA SER A 46 -1.67 1.39 -28.59
C SER A 46 -1.76 2.42 -29.62
N LYS A 47 -2.19 2.05 -30.79
CA LYS A 47 -2.35 2.97 -31.84
C LYS A 47 -3.48 3.90 -31.57
N THR A 48 -4.34 3.58 -30.66
CA THR A 48 -5.43 4.45 -30.33
C THR A 48 -5.02 5.47 -29.29
N GLY A 49 -3.81 5.44 -28.91
CA GLY A 49 -3.34 6.39 -27.95
C GLY A 49 -3.67 6.08 -26.54
N ILE A 50 -4.18 4.95 -26.25
CA ILE A 50 -4.52 4.64 -24.93
C ILE A 50 -3.32 4.32 -24.21
N SER A 51 -3.03 5.03 -23.27
CA SER A 51 -1.99 4.67 -22.41
C SER A 51 -2.45 3.59 -21.60
N GLY A 52 -1.81 2.55 -21.56
CA GLY A 52 -2.03 1.56 -20.57
C GLY A 52 -1.71 2.16 -19.24
N ALA A 53 -2.50 1.96 -18.28
CA ALA A 53 -2.21 2.42 -16.97
C ALA A 53 -1.19 1.50 -16.34
N ASP A 54 -0.30 2.04 -15.56
CA ASP A 54 0.61 1.25 -14.76
C ASP A 54 -0.23 0.53 -13.71
N SER A 55 0.13 -0.67 -13.39
CA SER A 55 -0.56 -1.45 -12.38
C SER A 55 0.44 -2.33 -11.65
N ALA A 56 0.04 -2.82 -10.50
CA ALA A 56 0.87 -3.71 -9.72
C ALA A 56 0.04 -4.78 -9.02
N SER A 57 0.66 -5.93 -8.80
CA SER A 57 0.11 -6.98 -7.97
C SER A 57 1.09 -7.21 -6.83
N LEU A 58 0.58 -7.16 -5.63
CA LEU A 58 1.39 -7.30 -4.42
C LEU A 58 0.91 -8.51 -3.63
N TYR A 59 1.84 -9.40 -3.28
CA TYR A 59 1.53 -10.59 -2.52
C TYR A 59 2.26 -10.52 -1.19
N ILE A 60 1.51 -10.60 -0.11
CA ILE A 60 2.05 -10.44 1.24
C ILE A 60 1.78 -11.69 2.04
N ARG A 61 2.82 -12.35 2.53
CA ARG A 61 2.65 -13.50 3.43
C ARG A 61 2.33 -12.98 4.82
N THR A 62 1.17 -13.34 5.33
CA THR A 62 0.70 -12.79 6.60
C THR A 62 1.31 -13.47 7.82
N ASN A 63 1.87 -14.67 7.65
CA ASN A 63 2.45 -15.40 8.76
C ASN A 63 3.90 -15.03 9.07
N THR A 64 4.50 -14.14 8.32
CA THR A 64 5.89 -13.72 8.53
C THR A 64 6.02 -12.22 8.79
N LEU A 65 4.91 -11.52 8.95
CA LEU A 65 4.93 -10.08 9.11
C LEU A 65 5.34 -9.67 10.52
N GLU A 66 6.13 -8.61 10.62
CA GLU A 66 6.48 -8.04 11.91
C GLU A 66 5.31 -7.23 12.46
N LYS A 67 4.55 -6.59 11.56
CA LYS A 67 3.37 -5.83 11.94
C LYS A 67 2.12 -6.60 11.52
N GLU A 68 1.10 -6.56 12.34
CA GLU A 68 -0.09 -7.35 12.08
C GLU A 68 -1.04 -6.68 11.10
N TYR A 69 -1.54 -7.44 10.17
CA TYR A 69 -2.58 -6.95 9.26
C TYR A 69 -3.93 -6.98 9.96
N LYS A 70 -4.67 -5.88 9.88
CA LYS A 70 -6.03 -5.79 10.39
C LYS A 70 -6.95 -5.35 9.26
N GLU A 71 -8.19 -5.81 9.26
CA GLU A 71 -9.18 -5.35 8.29
C GLU A 71 -9.40 -3.85 8.47
N PRO A 72 -9.76 -3.11 7.41
CA PRO A 72 -9.82 -1.65 7.50
C PRO A 72 -10.68 -1.08 8.63
N LYS A 73 -11.85 -1.64 8.86
CA LYS A 73 -12.73 -1.12 9.92
C LYS A 73 -12.17 -1.43 11.29
N GLU A 74 -11.57 -2.59 11.45
CA GLU A 74 -10.97 -2.99 12.71
C GLU A 74 -9.77 -2.10 13.00
N TRP A 75 -8.93 -1.87 12.02
CA TRP A 75 -7.75 -1.03 12.17
C TRP A 75 -8.13 0.42 12.53
N SER A 76 -9.18 0.94 11.89
CA SER A 76 -9.61 2.32 12.13
C SER A 76 -10.08 2.56 13.57
N ARG A 77 -10.47 1.50 14.27
CA ARG A 77 -10.97 1.60 15.64
C ARG A 77 -9.87 1.42 16.69
N LEU A 78 -8.66 1.10 16.28
CA LEU A 78 -7.58 0.91 17.24
C LEU A 78 -7.12 2.25 17.80
N GLU A 79 -6.84 2.28 19.09
CA GLU A 79 -6.28 3.48 19.72
C GLU A 79 -4.81 3.59 19.34
N ASP A 80 -4.09 2.47 19.34
CA ASP A 80 -2.70 2.43 18.96
C ASP A 80 -2.56 1.63 17.67
N LYS A 81 -2.16 2.28 16.61
CA LYS A 81 -2.02 1.68 15.29
C LYS A 81 -0.57 1.34 14.93
N THR A 82 0.38 1.58 15.82
CA THR A 82 1.79 1.51 15.48
C THR A 82 2.30 0.10 15.17
N ASP A 83 1.67 -0.94 15.72
CA ASP A 83 2.10 -2.32 15.49
C ASP A 83 1.27 -3.05 14.45
N SER A 84 0.47 -2.34 13.70
CA SER A 84 -0.41 -2.93 12.72
C SER A 84 -0.56 -2.05 11.50
N PHE A 85 -1.13 -2.61 10.46
CA PHE A 85 -1.44 -1.87 9.24
C PHE A 85 -2.72 -2.45 8.63
N THR A 86 -3.24 -1.74 7.66
CA THR A 86 -4.38 -2.22 6.89
C THR A 86 -4.18 -1.93 5.40
N LEU A 87 -5.14 -2.30 4.61
CA LEU A 87 -5.13 -2.05 3.17
C LEU A 87 -6.55 -1.69 2.75
N ALA A 88 -6.87 -0.40 2.76
CA ALA A 88 -8.20 0.07 2.39
C ALA A 88 -8.22 0.44 0.91
N LYS A 89 -9.05 -0.26 0.14
CA LYS A 89 -9.12 0.04 -1.29
C LYS A 89 -9.68 1.43 -1.54
N ASP A 90 -9.24 2.00 -2.60
CA ASP A 90 -9.65 3.34 -3.07
C ASP A 90 -9.17 4.51 -2.18
N THR A 91 -8.48 4.23 -1.12
CA THR A 91 -7.97 5.27 -0.21
C THR A 91 -6.47 5.09 0.03
N ASP A 92 -6.08 3.91 0.47
CA ASP A 92 -4.69 3.64 0.82
C ASP A 92 -3.87 3.30 -0.42
N PHE A 93 -2.57 3.39 -0.32
CA PHE A 93 -1.68 3.11 -1.43
C PHE A 93 -0.38 2.49 -0.94
N PHE A 94 0.39 1.94 -1.87
CA PHE A 94 1.70 1.43 -1.54
C PHE A 94 2.73 1.92 -2.56
N VAL A 95 3.97 1.96 -2.13
CA VAL A 95 5.06 2.46 -2.96
C VAL A 95 6.16 1.41 -2.98
N HIS A 96 6.76 1.18 -4.14
CA HIS A 96 7.87 0.25 -4.27
C HIS A 96 9.07 0.79 -3.49
N GLY A 97 9.61 0.00 -2.61
CA GLY A 97 10.79 0.35 -1.82
C GLY A 97 10.46 0.85 -0.42
N ASP A 98 11.51 1.17 0.31
CA ASP A 98 11.38 1.75 1.64
C ASP A 98 11.41 3.26 1.44
N VAL A 99 10.27 3.89 1.49
CA VAL A 99 10.14 5.30 1.18
C VAL A 99 9.76 6.08 2.43
N ALA A 100 10.66 6.98 2.83
CA ALA A 100 10.42 7.84 3.96
C ALA A 100 9.82 9.15 3.46
N ALA A 101 8.52 9.25 3.51
CA ALA A 101 7.80 10.45 3.12
C ALA A 101 6.80 10.80 4.22
N GLU A 102 6.59 12.08 4.43
CA GLU A 102 5.69 12.53 5.46
C GLU A 102 4.52 13.28 4.89
N TYR A 103 3.37 13.05 5.48
CA TYR A 103 2.19 13.83 5.16
C TYR A 103 2.26 15.13 5.94
N THR A 104 2.26 16.24 5.21
CA THR A 104 2.34 17.57 5.82
C THR A 104 1.15 18.44 5.44
N GLY A 105 0.02 17.81 5.22
CA GLY A 105 -1.20 18.54 4.88
C GLY A 105 -1.48 18.69 3.39
N GLN A 106 -0.81 17.91 2.57
CA GLN A 106 -1.05 17.96 1.12
C GLN A 106 -2.53 17.65 0.84
N GLU A 107 -3.12 18.37 -0.08
CA GLU A 107 -4.52 18.21 -0.39
C GLU A 107 -4.87 16.82 -0.85
N ASP A 108 -4.02 16.21 -1.66
CA ASP A 108 -4.20 14.84 -2.11
C ASP A 108 -2.84 14.16 -1.97
N PHE A 109 -2.65 13.45 -0.87
CA PHE A 109 -1.36 12.86 -0.56
C PHE A 109 -0.95 11.78 -1.56
N PHE A 110 -1.89 10.98 -2.02
CA PHE A 110 -1.59 9.97 -3.05
C PHE A 110 -1.05 10.64 -4.31
N ASN A 111 -1.72 11.69 -4.77
CA ASN A 111 -1.30 12.38 -5.98
C ASN A 111 0.07 13.05 -5.78
N TYR A 112 0.31 13.62 -4.61
CA TYR A 112 1.60 14.21 -4.26
C TYR A 112 2.69 13.12 -4.37
N MET A 113 2.44 11.95 -3.82
CA MET A 113 3.40 10.85 -3.88
C MET A 113 3.61 10.38 -5.30
N LYS A 114 2.54 10.29 -6.08
CA LYS A 114 2.62 9.85 -7.45
C LYS A 114 3.43 10.81 -8.33
N GLU A 115 3.38 12.09 -8.03
CA GLU A 115 4.15 13.09 -8.75
C GLU A 115 5.62 13.11 -8.33
N ASN A 116 5.93 12.72 -7.12
CA ASN A 116 7.29 12.83 -6.58
C ASN A 116 8.06 11.52 -6.47
N PHE A 117 7.40 10.38 -6.61
CA PHE A 117 8.04 9.07 -6.48
C PHE A 117 7.57 8.14 -7.58
N ASP A 118 8.42 7.19 -7.96
CA ASP A 118 8.04 6.15 -8.90
C ASP A 118 7.46 4.95 -8.15
N GLY A 119 6.67 4.15 -8.84
CA GLY A 119 6.16 2.91 -8.24
C GLY A 119 5.10 3.13 -7.17
N VAL A 120 4.25 4.14 -7.33
CA VAL A 120 3.18 4.47 -6.40
C VAL A 120 1.86 3.94 -6.95
N TYR A 121 1.17 3.11 -6.19
CA TYR A 121 -0.05 2.47 -6.66
C TYR A 121 -1.17 2.54 -5.62
N LYS A 122 -2.32 3.06 -6.03
CA LYS A 122 -3.50 3.09 -5.16
C LYS A 122 -4.11 1.69 -5.10
N ILE A 123 -4.47 1.24 -3.91
CA ILE A 123 -5.05 -0.08 -3.72
C ILE A 123 -6.43 -0.15 -4.35
N THR A 124 -6.63 -1.11 -5.22
CA THR A 124 -7.91 -1.28 -5.90
C THR A 124 -8.61 -2.58 -5.49
N THR A 125 -7.85 -3.60 -5.11
CA THR A 125 -8.42 -4.87 -4.67
C THR A 125 -7.58 -5.46 -3.56
N VAL A 126 -8.22 -6.17 -2.64
CA VAL A 126 -7.53 -6.88 -1.57
C VAL A 126 -8.26 -8.21 -1.37
N ASP A 127 -7.54 -9.32 -1.57
CA ASP A 127 -8.08 -10.64 -1.35
C ASP A 127 -7.26 -11.35 -0.29
N ARG A 128 -7.92 -11.98 0.65
CA ARG A 128 -7.26 -12.67 1.74
C ARG A 128 -7.45 -14.17 1.60
N TYR A 129 -6.37 -14.90 1.73
CA TYR A 129 -6.37 -16.35 1.63
C TYR A 129 -5.86 -16.95 2.93
N ASP A 130 -6.59 -17.89 3.50
CA ASP A 130 -6.25 -18.46 4.80
C ASP A 130 -5.56 -19.82 4.71
N LEU A 131 -5.81 -20.58 3.68
CA LEU A 131 -5.25 -21.92 3.57
C LEU A 131 -3.73 -21.87 3.45
N ILE A 132 -3.23 -21.01 2.58
CA ILE A 132 -1.84 -20.62 2.55
C ILE A 132 -1.88 -19.14 2.89
N PRO A 133 -1.60 -18.76 4.13
CA PRO A 133 -1.88 -17.40 4.57
C PRO A 133 -1.15 -16.32 3.79
N HIS A 134 -1.90 -15.57 3.00
CA HIS A 134 -1.36 -14.42 2.26
C HIS A 134 -2.46 -13.48 1.83
N LEU A 135 -2.05 -12.28 1.44
CA LEU A 135 -2.93 -11.28 0.85
C LEU A 135 -2.50 -11.07 -0.59
N GLU A 136 -3.46 -10.91 -1.47
CA GLU A 136 -3.21 -10.50 -2.85
C GLU A 136 -3.82 -9.14 -3.05
N VAL A 137 -2.99 -8.16 -3.38
CA VAL A 137 -3.38 -6.76 -3.45
C VAL A 137 -3.15 -6.25 -4.86
N GLY A 138 -4.16 -5.65 -5.43
CA GLY A 138 -4.04 -5.00 -6.73
C GLY A 138 -3.94 -3.50 -6.57
N GLY A 139 -3.13 -2.86 -7.39
CA GLY A 139 -2.96 -1.41 -7.37
C GLY A 139 -2.84 -0.80 -8.75
N LYS A 140 -3.18 0.46 -8.83
CA LYS A 140 -3.03 1.25 -10.05
C LYS A 140 -2.38 2.58 -9.79
#